data_e92544db94ce6d429066b4a251573432
#
_entry.id   e92544db94ce6d429066b4a251573432
#
_cell.length_a   1.000
_cell.length_b   1.000
_cell.length_c   1.000
_cell.angle_alpha   90.00
_cell.angle_beta   90.00
_cell.angle_gamma   90.00
#
_symmetry.space_group_name_H-M   'P 1'
#
loop_
_entity.id
_entity.type
_entity.pdbx_description
1 polymer ?
#
loop_
_entity_poly.entity_id
_entity_poly.type
_entity_poly.pdbx_seq_one_letter_code
_entity_poly.pdbx_strand_id
1 'polypeptide(L)'
;MAPLHMVHKPYKIPESVLVVIHTPALEVLLIQRADTAQGVEHWQSVTGSKDHWDEPWEATAAREVLEETGIDVQAPGCRLTDWGLENHYDIWPQWRHRYAPDVSRNCERVFGLCVPAAVPVVLNPREHVRFQWLPWLDAADLCFSASNAEACLWLPRLSVVDGG
;
A
#
# COMPACT_ATOMS: atom_id res chain seq x y z
N MET A 1 -12.69 38.32 -10.53
CA MET A 1 -12.57 37.10 -11.35
C MET A 1 -11.65 36.13 -10.64
N ALA A 2 -12.16 34.96 -10.28
CA ALA A 2 -11.33 33.95 -9.65
C ALA A 2 -10.26 33.49 -10.64
N PRO A 3 -9.00 33.43 -10.24
CA PRO A 3 -7.93 32.99 -11.13
C PRO A 3 -8.21 31.55 -11.58
N LEU A 4 -8.33 31.34 -12.86
CA LEU A 4 -8.59 30.04 -13.47
C LEU A 4 -7.51 29.00 -13.15
N HIS A 5 -6.36 29.46 -12.69
CA HIS A 5 -5.23 28.59 -12.34
C HIS A 5 -5.20 28.16 -10.86
N MET A 6 -6.14 28.63 -10.05
CA MET A 6 -6.28 28.12 -8.69
C MET A 6 -7.01 26.79 -8.72
N VAL A 7 -6.36 25.80 -9.27
CA VAL A 7 -6.86 24.43 -9.20
C VAL A 7 -6.52 23.93 -7.78
N HIS A 8 -7.52 23.84 -6.93
CA HIS A 8 -7.35 23.19 -5.66
C HIS A 8 -7.11 21.71 -5.92
N LYS A 9 -5.99 21.19 -5.39
CA LYS A 9 -5.83 19.74 -5.35
C LYS A 9 -7.06 19.20 -4.62
N PRO A 10 -7.74 18.21 -5.20
CA PRO A 10 -8.84 17.57 -4.49
C PRO A 10 -8.31 16.97 -3.19
N TYR A 11 -9.12 17.01 -2.15
CA TYR A 11 -8.77 16.35 -0.91
C TYR A 11 -8.60 14.86 -1.13
N LYS A 12 -7.68 14.26 -0.38
CA LYS A 12 -7.55 12.80 -0.35
C LYS A 12 -8.81 12.18 0.22
N ILE A 13 -9.21 11.07 -0.34
CA ILE A 13 -10.33 10.28 0.16
C ILE A 13 -9.80 9.43 1.32
N PRO A 14 -10.48 9.43 2.48
CA PRO A 14 -10.03 8.68 3.66
C PRO A 14 -10.39 7.20 3.58
N GLU A 15 -10.22 6.63 2.40
CA GLU A 15 -10.32 5.21 2.13
C GLU A 15 -9.10 4.82 1.32
N SER A 16 -8.30 3.93 1.88
CA SER A 16 -7.04 3.51 1.28
C SER A 16 -6.88 2.01 1.30
N VAL A 17 -5.92 1.53 0.53
CA VAL A 17 -5.55 0.11 0.51
C VAL A 17 -4.15 -0.07 1.06
N LEU A 18 -3.90 -1.24 1.64
CA LEU A 18 -2.59 -1.76 1.96
C LEU A 18 -2.48 -3.08 1.22
N VAL A 19 -1.51 -3.21 0.32
CA VAL A 19 -1.34 -4.43 -0.46
C VAL A 19 -0.02 -5.10 -0.10
N VAL A 20 -0.11 -6.26 0.55
CA VAL A 20 1.07 -7.07 0.87
C VAL A 20 1.38 -7.95 -0.33
N ILE A 21 2.49 -7.65 -1.01
CA ILE A 21 2.93 -8.41 -2.18
C ILE A 21 3.89 -9.49 -1.70
N HIS A 22 3.58 -10.73 -2.03
CA HIS A 22 4.37 -11.86 -1.54
C HIS A 22 4.49 -12.98 -2.57
N THR A 23 5.48 -13.84 -2.34
CA THR A 23 5.68 -15.04 -3.14
C THR A 23 5.06 -16.25 -2.44
N PRO A 24 4.94 -17.41 -3.12
CA PRO A 24 4.53 -18.65 -2.46
C PRO A 24 5.45 -19.07 -1.32
N ALA A 25 6.74 -18.66 -1.37
CA ALA A 25 7.71 -18.93 -0.31
C ALA A 25 7.61 -17.93 0.86
N LEU A 26 6.61 -17.05 0.85
CA LEU A 26 6.37 -16.04 1.89
C LEU A 26 7.50 -15.02 2.00
N GLU A 27 8.13 -14.68 0.89
CA GLU A 27 8.96 -13.50 0.79
C GLU A 27 8.06 -12.31 0.48
N VAL A 28 8.25 -11.21 1.18
CA VAL A 28 7.41 -10.01 1.10
C VAL A 28 8.20 -8.87 0.49
N LEU A 29 7.56 -8.16 -0.45
CA LEU A 29 8.13 -6.96 -1.05
C LEU A 29 7.89 -5.77 -0.12
N LEU A 30 8.96 -5.08 0.24
CA LEU A 30 8.87 -3.79 0.91
C LEU A 30 9.55 -2.73 0.04
N ILE A 31 8.99 -1.52 0.08
CA ILE A 31 9.50 -0.37 -0.65
C ILE A 31 9.78 0.76 0.35
N GLN A 32 10.87 1.50 0.08
CA GLN A 32 11.31 2.57 0.97
C GLN A 32 10.78 3.92 0.49
N ARG A 33 10.11 4.65 1.37
CA ARG A 33 9.58 5.98 1.07
C ARG A 33 10.70 6.98 0.82
N ALA A 34 10.46 7.88 -0.15
CA ALA A 34 11.38 8.96 -0.47
C ALA A 34 11.18 10.20 0.41
N ASP A 35 10.00 10.35 1.01
CA ASP A 35 9.56 11.58 1.71
C ASP A 35 9.85 11.58 3.21
N THR A 36 10.89 10.90 3.63
CA THR A 36 11.27 10.84 5.05
C THR A 36 12.44 11.77 5.36
N ALA A 37 12.59 12.10 6.63
CA ALA A 37 13.72 12.89 7.09
C ALA A 37 15.05 12.19 6.80
N GLN A 38 16.11 12.97 6.60
CA GLN A 38 17.43 12.43 6.33
C GLN A 38 17.85 11.43 7.43
N GLY A 39 18.31 10.25 7.02
CA GLY A 39 18.72 9.20 7.93
C GLY A 39 17.59 8.36 8.49
N VAL A 40 16.34 8.64 8.12
CA VAL A 40 15.18 7.87 8.53
C VAL A 40 14.70 7.03 7.35
N GLU A 41 14.60 5.72 7.55
CA GLU A 41 14.10 4.79 6.53
C GLU A 41 12.70 4.32 6.92
N HIS A 42 11.71 4.60 6.08
CA HIS A 42 10.37 4.06 6.25
C HIS A 42 10.11 3.01 5.16
N TRP A 43 10.05 1.76 5.58
CA TRP A 43 9.75 0.63 4.71
C TRP A 43 8.29 0.22 4.86
N GLN A 44 7.65 -0.10 3.76
CA GLN A 44 6.23 -0.42 3.76
C GLN A 44 5.84 -1.28 2.57
N SER A 45 4.68 -1.92 2.69
CA SER A 45 3.98 -2.50 1.54
C SER A 45 3.37 -1.38 0.70
N VAL A 46 2.76 -1.73 -0.43
CA VAL A 46 2.08 -0.74 -1.28
C VAL A 46 0.88 -0.16 -0.52
N THR A 47 0.76 1.16 -0.52
CA THR A 47 -0.39 1.86 0.06
C THR A 47 -0.86 2.97 -0.87
N GLY A 48 -2.14 3.29 -0.83
CA GLY A 48 -2.65 4.42 -1.57
C GLY A 48 -4.14 4.61 -1.37
N SER A 49 -4.60 5.84 -1.57
CA SER A 49 -6.00 6.20 -1.40
C SER A 49 -6.78 6.00 -2.70
N LYS A 50 -8.09 5.83 -2.59
CA LYS A 50 -8.98 5.86 -3.75
C LYS A 50 -8.82 7.18 -4.49
N ASP A 51 -8.96 7.16 -5.80
CA ASP A 51 -8.97 8.36 -6.64
C ASP A 51 -10.32 9.08 -6.56
N HIS A 52 -11.38 8.33 -6.36
CA HIS A 52 -12.72 8.87 -6.16
C HIS A 52 -13.52 7.91 -5.28
N TRP A 53 -14.59 8.42 -4.66
CA TRP A 53 -15.33 7.68 -3.65
C TRP A 53 -15.94 6.36 -4.15
N ASP A 54 -16.31 6.28 -5.41
CA ASP A 54 -16.91 5.09 -6.01
C ASP A 54 -15.91 4.17 -6.69
N GLU A 55 -14.61 4.43 -6.55
CA GLU A 55 -13.59 3.48 -7.04
C GLU A 55 -13.69 2.19 -6.23
N PRO A 56 -13.87 1.02 -6.89
CA PRO A 56 -13.88 -0.26 -6.16
C PRO A 56 -12.56 -0.49 -5.44
N TRP A 57 -12.61 -1.12 -4.28
CA TRP A 57 -11.40 -1.41 -3.50
C TRP A 57 -10.34 -2.18 -4.30
N GLU A 58 -10.76 -3.19 -5.06
CA GLU A 58 -9.85 -3.99 -5.90
C GLU A 58 -9.20 -3.14 -7.00
N ALA A 59 -9.95 -2.20 -7.55
CA ALA A 59 -9.41 -1.30 -8.56
C ALA A 59 -8.36 -0.36 -7.98
N THR A 60 -8.60 0.14 -6.78
CA THR A 60 -7.62 0.96 -6.06
C THR A 60 -6.34 0.15 -5.82
N ALA A 61 -6.48 -1.08 -5.33
CA ALA A 61 -5.33 -1.96 -5.06
C ALA A 61 -4.53 -2.23 -6.34
N ALA A 62 -5.20 -2.60 -7.42
CA ALA A 62 -4.55 -2.90 -8.70
C ALA A 62 -3.81 -1.67 -9.25
N ARG A 63 -4.45 -0.51 -9.19
CA ARG A 63 -3.87 0.75 -9.67
C ARG A 63 -2.63 1.14 -8.87
N GLU A 64 -2.72 1.11 -7.54
CA GLU A 64 -1.60 1.48 -6.69
C GLU A 64 -0.41 0.52 -6.84
N VAL A 65 -0.67 -0.78 -6.97
CA VAL A 65 0.39 -1.76 -7.21
C VAL A 65 1.11 -1.44 -8.51
N LEU A 66 0.37 -1.16 -9.58
CA LEU A 66 0.96 -0.85 -10.88
C LEU A 66 1.77 0.45 -10.82
N GLU A 67 1.22 1.48 -10.18
CA GLU A 67 1.90 2.78 -10.06
C GLU A 67 3.19 2.69 -9.25
N GLU A 68 3.18 1.95 -8.15
CA GLU A 68 4.30 1.92 -7.21
C GLU A 68 5.35 0.85 -7.52
N THR A 69 4.99 -0.20 -8.24
CA THR A 69 5.91 -1.33 -8.48
C THR A 69 6.04 -1.76 -9.95
N GLY A 70 5.15 -1.30 -10.80
CA GLY A 70 5.09 -1.77 -12.18
C GLY A 70 4.48 -3.15 -12.36
N ILE A 71 4.04 -3.80 -11.28
CA ILE A 71 3.43 -5.13 -11.36
C ILE A 71 1.98 -5.00 -11.82
N ASP A 72 1.63 -5.77 -12.85
CA ASP A 72 0.25 -5.90 -13.32
C ASP A 72 -0.39 -7.07 -12.59
N VAL A 73 -1.43 -6.80 -11.79
CA VAL A 73 -2.11 -7.85 -11.01
C VAL A 73 -2.83 -8.87 -11.90
N GLN A 74 -3.05 -8.55 -13.19
CA GLN A 74 -3.64 -9.46 -14.17
C GLN A 74 -2.61 -10.38 -14.81
N ALA A 75 -1.31 -10.17 -14.55
CA ALA A 75 -0.26 -10.98 -15.17
C ALA A 75 -0.38 -12.44 -14.74
N PRO A 76 0.05 -13.38 -15.63
CA PRO A 76 -0.02 -14.80 -15.29
C PRO A 76 0.70 -15.13 -13.99
N GLY A 77 0.05 -15.92 -13.15
CA GLY A 77 0.60 -16.32 -11.85
C GLY A 77 0.38 -15.31 -10.72
N CYS A 78 -0.19 -14.14 -11.01
CA CYS A 78 -0.54 -13.16 -10.00
C CYS A 78 -1.97 -13.37 -9.51
N ARG A 79 -2.19 -13.24 -8.20
CA ARG A 79 -3.52 -13.33 -7.60
C ARG A 79 -3.68 -12.25 -6.55
N LEU A 80 -4.60 -11.32 -6.81
CA LEU A 80 -4.98 -10.29 -5.85
C LEU A 80 -6.18 -10.78 -5.05
N THR A 81 -6.07 -10.74 -3.72
CA THR A 81 -7.12 -11.21 -2.81
C THR A 81 -7.43 -10.13 -1.78
N ASP A 82 -8.72 -9.83 -1.61
CA ASP A 82 -9.20 -9.01 -0.50
C ASP A 82 -9.24 -9.91 0.75
N TRP A 83 -8.37 -9.61 1.72
CA TRP A 83 -8.29 -10.43 2.93
C TRP A 83 -9.40 -10.15 3.94
N GLY A 84 -10.27 -9.19 3.66
CA GLY A 84 -11.38 -8.86 4.53
C GLY A 84 -10.99 -8.17 5.82
N LEU A 85 -9.78 -7.63 5.88
CA LEU A 85 -9.26 -6.92 7.05
C LEU A 85 -9.34 -5.42 6.81
N GLU A 86 -9.79 -4.69 7.82
CA GLU A 86 -9.84 -3.23 7.78
C GLU A 86 -9.18 -2.67 9.03
N ASN A 87 -8.43 -1.60 8.84
CA ASN A 87 -7.85 -0.81 9.92
C ASN A 87 -8.42 0.59 9.89
N HIS A 88 -8.87 1.08 11.03
CA HIS A 88 -9.37 2.45 11.18
C HIS A 88 -8.39 3.16 12.11
N TYR A 89 -7.79 4.24 11.64
CA TYR A 89 -6.81 4.96 12.45
C TYR A 89 -6.94 6.46 12.26
N ASP A 90 -6.52 7.19 13.29
CA ASP A 90 -6.47 8.64 13.21
C ASP A 90 -5.37 9.06 12.25
N ILE A 91 -5.70 10.02 11.38
CA ILE A 91 -4.72 10.57 10.45
C ILE A 91 -3.74 11.42 11.26
N TRP A 92 -2.44 11.22 11.01
CA TRP A 92 -1.39 11.98 11.70
C TRP A 92 -1.58 13.47 11.46
N PRO A 93 -1.44 14.30 12.49
CA PRO A 93 -1.71 15.75 12.37
C PRO A 93 -0.98 16.43 11.22
N GLN A 94 0.27 16.01 10.92
CA GLN A 94 1.05 16.59 9.84
C GLN A 94 0.49 16.29 8.45
N TRP A 95 -0.40 15.30 8.31
CA TRP A 95 -1.00 14.93 7.04
C TRP A 95 -2.48 15.30 6.91
N ARG A 96 -3.10 15.81 7.99
CA ARG A 96 -4.53 16.12 7.99
C ARG A 96 -4.91 17.19 6.96
N HIS A 97 -3.98 18.07 6.63
CA HIS A 97 -4.21 19.11 5.62
C HIS A 97 -4.49 18.56 4.22
N ARG A 98 -4.16 17.29 3.98
CA ARG A 98 -4.42 16.63 2.69
C ARG A 98 -5.87 16.19 2.54
N TYR A 99 -6.62 16.20 3.64
CA TYR A 99 -8.00 15.72 3.71
C TYR A 99 -8.95 16.88 3.95
N ALA A 100 -10.26 16.65 3.75
CA ALA A 100 -11.27 17.65 4.09
C ALA A 100 -11.21 18.02 5.58
N PRO A 101 -11.56 19.26 5.96
CA PRO A 101 -11.38 19.74 7.34
C PRO A 101 -12.08 18.90 8.41
N ASP A 102 -13.17 18.23 8.07
CA ASP A 102 -13.95 17.40 8.99
C ASP A 102 -13.44 15.94 9.03
N VAL A 103 -12.44 15.61 8.22
CA VAL A 103 -11.90 14.25 8.15
C VAL A 103 -10.73 14.11 9.10
N SER A 104 -10.82 13.15 10.04
CA SER A 104 -9.76 12.88 11.01
C SER A 104 -9.31 11.42 11.03
N ARG A 105 -10.07 10.52 10.41
CA ARG A 105 -9.78 9.08 10.41
C ARG A 105 -9.76 8.52 9.00
N ASN A 106 -8.90 7.53 8.79
CA ASN A 106 -8.79 6.80 7.52
C ASN A 106 -9.23 5.35 7.72
N CYS A 107 -9.90 4.79 6.72
CA CYS A 107 -10.21 3.37 6.64
C CYS A 107 -9.24 2.72 5.66
N GLU A 108 -8.45 1.77 6.12
CA GLU A 108 -7.48 1.04 5.31
C GLU A 108 -7.94 -0.40 5.14
N ARG A 109 -8.13 -0.83 3.90
CA ARG A 109 -8.47 -2.22 3.59
C ARG A 109 -7.23 -2.98 3.13
N VAL A 110 -7.03 -4.18 3.68
CA VAL A 110 -5.82 -4.97 3.45
C VAL A 110 -6.05 -6.03 2.38
N PHE A 111 -5.16 -6.04 1.41
CA PHE A 111 -5.13 -7.01 0.31
C PHE A 111 -3.83 -7.80 0.35
N GLY A 112 -3.87 -9.02 -0.18
CA GLY A 112 -2.67 -9.77 -0.52
C GLY A 112 -2.54 -9.88 -2.04
N LEU A 113 -1.33 -9.73 -2.54
CA LEU A 113 -1.01 -10.04 -3.93
C LEU A 113 0.06 -11.12 -3.94
N CYS A 114 -0.33 -12.32 -4.36
CA CYS A 114 0.64 -13.39 -4.57
C CYS A 114 1.22 -13.26 -5.97
N VAL A 115 2.53 -13.21 -6.06
CA VAL A 115 3.27 -13.22 -7.34
C VAL A 115 4.10 -14.50 -7.43
N PRO A 116 4.39 -15.01 -8.64
CA PRO A 116 5.03 -16.32 -8.77
C PRO A 116 6.47 -16.37 -8.24
N ALA A 117 7.18 -15.24 -8.22
CA ALA A 117 8.56 -15.17 -7.75
C ALA A 117 8.93 -13.75 -7.36
N ALA A 118 9.99 -13.61 -6.57
CA ALA A 118 10.57 -12.30 -6.25
C ALA A 118 11.15 -11.72 -7.55
N VAL A 119 10.49 -10.72 -8.10
CA VAL A 119 10.86 -10.08 -9.36
C VAL A 119 11.38 -8.67 -9.11
N PRO A 120 12.22 -8.13 -10.01
CA PRO A 120 12.57 -6.72 -9.98
C PRO A 120 11.32 -5.87 -10.15
N VAL A 121 11.24 -4.76 -9.42
CA VAL A 121 10.11 -3.82 -9.52
C VAL A 121 10.60 -2.50 -10.10
N VAL A 122 9.69 -1.77 -10.73
CA VAL A 122 9.97 -0.45 -11.29
C VAL A 122 9.34 0.59 -10.37
N LEU A 123 10.19 1.29 -9.63
CA LEU A 123 9.74 2.29 -8.66
C LEU A 123 9.59 3.67 -9.31
N ASN A 124 8.65 4.47 -8.78
CA ASN A 124 8.63 5.89 -9.04
C ASN A 124 9.59 6.56 -8.04
N PRO A 125 10.75 7.09 -8.48
CA PRO A 125 11.77 7.59 -7.55
C PRO A 125 11.34 8.83 -6.77
N ARG A 126 10.26 9.50 -7.16
CA ARG A 126 9.68 10.61 -6.41
C ARG A 126 8.98 10.14 -5.14
N GLU A 127 8.51 8.91 -5.14
CA GLU A 127 7.73 8.34 -4.04
C GLU A 127 8.51 7.28 -3.26
N HIS A 128 9.25 6.43 -3.97
CA HIS A 128 10.01 5.33 -3.38
C HIS A 128 11.40 5.23 -4.01
N VAL A 129 12.40 4.95 -3.19
CA VAL A 129 13.80 4.98 -3.62
C VAL A 129 14.45 3.62 -3.71
N ARG A 130 13.99 2.65 -2.96
CA ARG A 130 14.53 1.29 -2.98
C ARG A 130 13.45 0.26 -2.71
N PHE A 131 13.71 -0.98 -3.13
CA PHE A 131 12.86 -2.11 -2.77
C PHE A 131 13.72 -3.28 -2.29
N GLN A 132 13.08 -4.19 -1.53
CA GLN A 132 13.73 -5.45 -1.17
C GLN A 132 12.65 -6.52 -0.93
N TRP A 133 13.04 -7.76 -1.16
CA TRP A 133 12.23 -8.92 -0.85
C TRP A 133 12.79 -9.56 0.42
N LEU A 134 11.96 -9.77 1.42
CA LEU A 134 12.38 -10.29 2.73
C LEU A 134 11.46 -11.43 3.16
N PRO A 135 12.00 -12.42 3.91
CA PRO A 135 11.13 -13.36 4.59
C PRO A 135 10.09 -12.61 5.42
N TRP A 136 8.90 -13.16 5.52
CA TRP A 136 7.75 -12.46 6.13
C TRP A 136 7.99 -11.94 7.54
N LEU A 137 8.75 -12.67 8.38
CA LEU A 137 9.09 -12.21 9.73
C LEU A 137 10.01 -10.99 9.71
N ASP A 138 11.03 -11.02 8.84
CA ASP A 138 11.94 -9.89 8.69
C ASP A 138 11.21 -8.69 8.11
N ALA A 139 10.29 -8.92 7.17
CA ALA A 139 9.46 -7.85 6.62
C ALA A 139 8.60 -7.21 7.70
N ALA A 140 7.97 -8.02 8.56
CA ALA A 140 7.16 -7.50 9.67
C ALA A 140 8.00 -6.60 10.60
N ASP A 141 9.22 -7.02 10.92
CA ASP A 141 10.10 -6.25 11.79
C ASP A 141 10.51 -4.91 11.18
N LEU A 142 10.61 -4.84 9.85
CA LEU A 142 11.06 -3.65 9.15
C LEU A 142 9.93 -2.67 8.83
N CYS A 143 8.68 -3.11 8.85
CA CYS A 143 7.54 -2.26 8.52
C CYS A 143 7.45 -1.03 9.41
N PHE A 144 7.23 0.12 8.78
CA PHE A 144 7.05 1.39 9.46
C PHE A 144 5.77 1.42 10.30
N SER A 145 4.66 0.93 9.77
CA SER A 145 3.37 0.99 10.47
C SER A 145 3.02 -0.33 11.14
N ALA A 146 2.30 -0.22 12.28
CA ALA A 146 1.85 -1.38 13.03
C ALA A 146 0.86 -2.23 12.22
N SER A 147 -0.03 -1.62 11.45
CA SER A 147 -1.00 -2.36 10.64
C SER A 147 -0.32 -3.17 9.54
N ASN A 148 0.73 -2.62 8.94
CA ASN A 148 1.51 -3.30 7.92
C ASN A 148 2.29 -4.48 8.53
N ALA A 149 2.92 -4.26 9.67
CA ALA A 149 3.62 -5.33 10.39
C ALA A 149 2.67 -6.47 10.75
N GLU A 150 1.48 -6.13 11.26
CA GLU A 150 0.47 -7.12 11.61
C GLU A 150 0.04 -7.94 10.38
N ALA A 151 -0.19 -7.27 9.24
CA ALA A 151 -0.56 -7.97 8.02
C ALA A 151 0.51 -8.98 7.59
N CYS A 152 1.79 -8.60 7.70
CA CYS A 152 2.90 -9.52 7.41
C CYS A 152 2.92 -10.72 8.38
N LEU A 153 2.63 -10.48 9.67
CA LEU A 153 2.59 -11.56 10.68
C LEU A 153 1.44 -12.55 10.44
N TRP A 154 0.32 -12.07 9.85
CA TRP A 154 -0.80 -12.93 9.50
C TRP A 154 -0.61 -13.67 8.18
N LEU A 155 0.39 -13.29 7.39
CA LEU A 155 0.58 -13.81 6.02
C LEU A 155 0.55 -15.34 5.92
N PRO A 156 1.22 -16.11 6.80
CA PRO A 156 1.17 -17.58 6.68
C PRO A 156 -0.24 -18.16 6.76
N ARG A 157 -1.14 -17.54 7.50
CA ARG A 157 -2.54 -17.98 7.57
C ARG A 157 -3.35 -17.47 6.38
N LEU A 158 -3.13 -16.23 5.98
CA LEU A 158 -3.89 -15.60 4.90
C LEU A 158 -3.54 -16.23 3.54
N SER A 159 -2.29 -16.59 3.33
CA SER A 159 -1.84 -17.20 2.08
C SER A 159 -2.42 -18.61 1.85
N VAL A 160 -2.78 -19.33 2.90
CA VAL A 160 -3.45 -20.64 2.79
C VAL A 160 -4.84 -20.47 2.18
N VAL A 161 -5.54 -19.40 2.52
CA VAL A 161 -6.85 -19.07 1.94
C VAL A 161 -6.69 -18.74 0.45
N ASP A 162 -5.60 -18.06 0.08
CA ASP A 162 -5.30 -17.70 -1.29
C ASP A 162 -4.94 -18.91 -2.15
N GLY A 163 -4.36 -19.94 -1.57
CA GLY A 163 -3.92 -21.17 -2.26
C GLY A 163 -4.97 -22.24 -2.40
N GLY A 164 -6.16 -22.00 -1.87
CA GLY A 164 -7.27 -22.94 -1.89
C GLY A 164 -7.93 -23.15 -3.24
#